data_db5e1e2ba5b64812cedecef3d5308a40
#
_entry.id   db5e1e2ba5b64812cedecef3d5308a40
#
_cell.length_a   1.000
_cell.length_b   1.000
_cell.length_c   1.000
_cell.angle_alpha   90.00
_cell.angle_beta   90.00
_cell.angle_gamma   90.00
#
_symmetry.space_group_name_H-M   'P 1'
#
loop_
_entity.id
_entity.type
_entity.pdbx_description
1 polymer ?
#
loop_
_entity_poly.entity_id
_entity_poly.type
_entity_poly.pdbx_seq_one_letter_code
_entity_poly.pdbx_strand_id
1 'polypeptide(L)'
;SCGTQTAAIYMGRNTGAGSTTTTSEKYDGLSWTATNPLNTARQAGQGVGTQGAAVVIAGQSGGSLTTAVENFDGNSWATGTAVTNAVRSSGSSTSGTQTAMVNFGGIAASGTGETTTESWNGSSWTSSGAMSTGRYRLGSAGTQGAALAYGGYSTSRQSVTEEYNGSIWTGGGNLGTARYGGGSAGIQTAALFIAGEQNFPTTPSVAVEQYDGTSWAAGTSVPTGKNMTNGAGTTAAALMFGGLPHTNATFEFTGAGAPLTKTIATS
;
A
#
# COMPACT_ATOMS: atom_id res chain seq x y z
N SER A 1 -4.42 3.02 -2.18
CA SER A 1 -5.69 2.50 -1.63
C SER A 1 -5.66 2.49 -0.12
N CYS A 2 -6.83 2.55 0.53
CA CYS A 2 -6.99 2.38 1.97
C CYS A 2 -8.44 1.99 2.30
N GLY A 3 -8.73 1.76 3.59
CA GLY A 3 -10.04 1.39 4.09
C GLY A 3 -10.12 -0.02 4.66
N THR A 4 -11.32 -0.58 4.67
CA THR A 4 -11.61 -1.94 5.17
C THR A 4 -12.01 -2.89 4.03
N GLN A 5 -12.19 -4.17 4.35
CA GLN A 5 -12.65 -5.17 3.38
C GLN A 5 -14.00 -4.79 2.72
N THR A 6 -14.90 -4.16 3.46
CA THR A 6 -16.24 -3.79 2.97
C THR A 6 -16.38 -2.31 2.67
N ALA A 7 -15.35 -1.50 2.89
CA ALA A 7 -15.39 -0.06 2.65
C ALA A 7 -13.97 0.43 2.29
N ALA A 8 -13.52 0.13 1.09
CA ALA A 8 -12.22 0.55 0.57
C ALA A 8 -12.36 1.70 -0.45
N ILE A 9 -11.30 2.48 -0.61
CA ILE A 9 -11.17 3.47 -1.67
C ILE A 9 -9.88 3.22 -2.46
N TYR A 10 -10.01 3.26 -3.77
CA TYR A 10 -8.90 3.23 -4.73
C TYR A 10 -8.76 4.59 -5.42
N MET A 11 -7.55 5.05 -5.61
CA MET A 11 -7.30 6.38 -6.17
C MET A 11 -6.06 6.40 -7.07
N GLY A 12 -6.23 6.96 -8.24
CA GLY A 12 -5.20 7.15 -9.27
C GLY A 12 -4.65 5.83 -9.82
N ARG A 13 -4.41 5.75 -11.10
CA ARG A 13 -3.84 4.55 -11.74
C ARG A 13 -3.04 4.90 -12.98
N ASN A 14 -2.29 3.92 -13.47
CA ASN A 14 -1.70 3.91 -14.80
C ASN A 14 -2.64 3.20 -15.77
N THR A 15 -2.93 3.80 -16.90
CA THR A 15 -3.75 3.21 -17.97
C THR A 15 -2.92 2.64 -19.12
N GLY A 16 -1.60 2.53 -18.94
CA GLY A 16 -0.63 2.15 -19.99
C GLY A 16 0.10 3.35 -20.57
N ALA A 17 1.22 3.10 -21.23
CA ALA A 17 2.08 4.12 -21.86
C ALA A 17 2.44 5.33 -20.98
N GLY A 18 2.44 5.15 -19.64
CA GLY A 18 2.78 6.22 -18.68
C GLY A 18 1.65 7.22 -18.38
N SER A 19 0.46 7.02 -18.94
CA SER A 19 -0.70 7.86 -18.65
C SER A 19 -1.23 7.62 -17.25
N THR A 20 -1.38 8.69 -16.48
CA THR A 20 -1.94 8.69 -15.13
C THR A 20 -3.37 9.20 -15.13
N THR A 21 -4.19 8.77 -14.17
CA THR A 21 -5.58 9.20 -14.06
C THR A 21 -5.88 9.87 -12.71
N THR A 22 -6.95 10.63 -12.70
CA THR A 22 -7.58 11.17 -11.49
C THR A 22 -8.64 10.24 -10.90
N THR A 23 -8.89 9.09 -11.51
CA THR A 23 -9.96 8.17 -11.14
C THR A 23 -9.92 7.80 -9.65
N SER A 24 -11.06 7.86 -9.02
CA SER A 24 -11.28 7.39 -7.64
C SER A 24 -12.52 6.50 -7.62
N GLU A 25 -12.44 5.37 -6.92
CA GLU A 25 -13.51 4.39 -6.84
C GLU A 25 -13.67 3.90 -5.39
N LYS A 26 -14.91 3.74 -4.95
CA LYS A 26 -15.29 3.22 -3.63
C LYS A 26 -15.82 1.80 -3.75
N TYR A 27 -15.43 0.95 -2.82
CA TYR A 27 -15.93 -0.42 -2.64
C TYR A 27 -16.90 -0.49 -1.47
N ASP A 28 -18.08 -1.04 -1.68
CA ASP A 28 -19.15 -1.16 -0.68
C ASP A 28 -19.28 -2.59 -0.08
N GLY A 29 -18.35 -3.49 -0.38
CA GLY A 29 -18.39 -4.90 -0.02
C GLY A 29 -18.97 -5.79 -1.13
N LEU A 30 -19.55 -5.21 -2.19
CA LEU A 30 -20.15 -5.92 -3.30
C LEU A 30 -19.65 -5.43 -4.66
N SER A 31 -19.48 -4.12 -4.82
CA SER A 31 -19.15 -3.48 -6.09
C SER A 31 -18.24 -2.28 -5.91
N TRP A 32 -17.52 -1.93 -6.99
CA TRP A 32 -16.76 -0.67 -7.09
C TRP A 32 -17.60 0.36 -7.82
N THR A 33 -17.75 1.55 -7.25
CA THR A 33 -18.45 2.68 -7.85
C THR A 33 -17.53 3.89 -7.94
N ALA A 34 -17.62 4.61 -9.06
CA ALA A 34 -16.86 5.85 -9.24
C ALA A 34 -17.26 6.90 -8.20
N THR A 35 -16.29 7.66 -7.72
CA THR A 35 -16.49 8.82 -6.86
C THR A 35 -15.76 10.03 -7.44
N ASN A 36 -15.88 11.21 -6.82
CA ASN A 36 -15.24 12.41 -7.33
C ASN A 36 -13.74 12.18 -7.52
N PRO A 37 -13.17 12.63 -8.65
CA PRO A 37 -11.78 12.37 -9.02
C PRO A 37 -10.80 13.18 -8.16
N LEU A 38 -9.55 12.72 -8.12
CA LEU A 38 -8.42 13.49 -7.61
C LEU A 38 -8.27 14.81 -8.39
N ASN A 39 -7.73 15.83 -7.75
CA ASN A 39 -7.36 17.09 -8.43
C ASN A 39 -6.15 16.90 -9.36
N THR A 40 -5.25 16.00 -9.03
CA THR A 40 -4.03 15.73 -9.79
C THR A 40 -3.96 14.26 -10.19
N ALA A 41 -3.88 13.99 -11.50
CA ALA A 41 -3.69 12.64 -12.03
C ALA A 41 -2.39 12.05 -11.51
N ARG A 42 -2.44 10.83 -10.96
CA ARG A 42 -1.26 10.16 -10.41
C ARG A 42 -1.35 8.64 -10.44
N GLN A 43 -0.19 8.01 -10.29
CA GLN A 43 -0.03 6.59 -10.07
C GLN A 43 0.97 6.34 -8.94
N ALA A 44 0.94 5.13 -8.37
CA ALA A 44 1.91 4.68 -7.37
C ALA A 44 2.06 5.60 -6.15
N GLY A 45 1.02 6.40 -5.85
CA GLY A 45 0.89 7.11 -4.58
C GLY A 45 0.39 6.18 -3.48
N GLN A 46 0.66 6.54 -2.24
CA GLN A 46 0.20 5.77 -1.07
C GLN A 46 -1.12 6.28 -0.52
N GLY A 47 -1.95 5.33 -0.10
CA GLY A 47 -3.23 5.60 0.53
C GLY A 47 -3.19 5.35 2.03
N VAL A 48 -3.80 6.25 2.80
CA VAL A 48 -3.95 6.15 4.26
C VAL A 48 -5.38 6.54 4.63
N GLY A 49 -5.91 5.95 5.69
CA GLY A 49 -7.20 6.31 6.27
C GLY A 49 -8.34 5.38 5.91
N THR A 50 -9.55 5.91 5.94
CA THR A 50 -10.80 5.18 5.66
C THR A 50 -11.38 5.59 4.31
N GLN A 51 -12.41 4.86 3.85
CA GLN A 51 -13.12 5.22 2.63
C GLN A 51 -13.74 6.63 2.68
N GLY A 52 -14.20 7.09 3.84
CA GLY A 52 -14.81 8.39 4.02
C GLY A 52 -13.82 9.50 4.40
N ALA A 53 -12.57 9.16 4.76
CA ALA A 53 -11.52 10.09 5.17
C ALA A 53 -10.15 9.55 4.75
N ALA A 54 -9.90 9.57 3.44
CA ALA A 54 -8.69 9.04 2.83
C ALA A 54 -7.67 10.15 2.56
N VAL A 55 -6.41 9.77 2.51
CA VAL A 55 -5.31 10.59 2.03
C VAL A 55 -4.59 9.85 0.92
N VAL A 56 -4.19 10.55 -0.13
CA VAL A 56 -3.22 10.06 -1.10
C VAL A 56 -1.95 10.88 -1.02
N ILE A 57 -0.81 10.20 -0.90
CA ILE A 57 0.50 10.80 -0.65
C ILE A 57 1.40 10.54 -1.85
N ALA A 58 2.06 11.59 -2.35
CA ALA A 58 3.12 11.53 -3.35
C ALA A 58 2.73 10.75 -4.63
N GLY A 59 3.65 9.96 -5.18
CA GLY A 59 3.45 9.18 -6.39
C GLY A 59 4.08 9.80 -7.63
N GLN A 60 3.53 9.47 -8.80
CA GLN A 60 4.03 9.97 -10.09
C GLN A 60 2.88 10.59 -10.91
N SER A 61 3.09 11.77 -11.45
CA SER A 61 2.16 12.52 -12.29
C SER A 61 2.88 12.97 -13.55
N GLY A 62 2.30 12.71 -14.74
CA GLY A 62 2.88 13.15 -16.01
C GLY A 62 4.33 12.68 -16.26
N GLY A 63 4.72 11.52 -15.73
CA GLY A 63 6.10 11.00 -15.84
C GLY A 63 7.06 11.49 -14.74
N SER A 64 6.72 12.52 -13.99
CA SER A 64 7.55 13.07 -12.90
C SER A 64 7.05 12.67 -11.52
N LEU A 65 7.95 12.53 -10.56
CA LEU A 65 7.57 12.33 -9.16
C LEU A 65 6.91 13.59 -8.61
N THR A 66 5.98 13.42 -7.68
CA THR A 66 5.26 14.53 -7.04
C THR A 66 5.34 14.41 -5.51
N THR A 67 5.36 15.56 -4.85
CA THR A 67 5.21 15.69 -3.39
C THR A 67 3.76 15.91 -2.97
N ALA A 68 2.85 16.04 -3.93
CA ALA A 68 1.47 16.44 -3.69
C ALA A 68 0.73 15.43 -2.79
N VAL A 69 -0.03 15.97 -1.85
CA VAL A 69 -0.95 15.23 -0.98
C VAL A 69 -2.36 15.73 -1.24
N GLU A 70 -3.32 14.83 -1.26
CA GLU A 70 -4.74 15.18 -1.34
C GLU A 70 -5.51 14.43 -0.26
N ASN A 71 -6.45 15.15 0.38
CA ASN A 71 -7.32 14.66 1.43
C ASN A 71 -8.75 14.51 0.90
N PHE A 72 -9.39 13.41 1.22
CA PHE A 72 -10.77 13.10 0.87
C PHE A 72 -11.70 13.28 2.06
N ASP A 73 -12.77 14.03 1.92
CA ASP A 73 -13.76 14.30 2.97
C ASP A 73 -14.99 13.36 2.92
N GLY A 74 -14.93 12.31 2.11
CA GLY A 74 -16.04 11.41 1.84
C GLY A 74 -16.79 11.74 0.54
N ASN A 75 -16.58 12.95 -0.01
CA ASN A 75 -17.22 13.43 -1.23
C ASN A 75 -16.21 14.00 -2.23
N SER A 76 -15.29 14.83 -1.79
CA SER A 76 -14.36 15.57 -2.65
C SER A 76 -12.91 15.49 -2.18
N TRP A 77 -11.97 15.73 -3.09
CA TRP A 77 -10.55 15.79 -2.80
C TRP A 77 -10.10 17.24 -2.66
N ALA A 78 -9.38 17.54 -1.61
CA ALA A 78 -8.75 18.85 -1.36
C ALA A 78 -7.23 18.69 -1.29
N THR A 79 -6.50 19.69 -1.81
CA THR A 79 -5.04 19.73 -1.71
C THR A 79 -4.61 19.82 -0.24
N GLY A 80 -3.73 18.91 0.16
CA GLY A 80 -3.10 18.87 1.49
C GLY A 80 -1.68 19.45 1.47
N THR A 81 -1.05 19.49 2.64
CA THR A 81 0.35 19.88 2.78
C THR A 81 1.25 18.83 2.15
N ALA A 82 2.10 19.22 1.21
CA ALA A 82 2.99 18.35 0.48
C ALA A 82 4.03 17.68 1.40
N VAL A 83 4.41 16.42 1.11
CA VAL A 83 5.60 15.78 1.69
C VAL A 83 6.87 16.48 1.22
N THR A 84 7.98 16.35 1.95
CA THR A 84 9.25 16.97 1.55
C THR A 84 9.97 16.15 0.48
N ASN A 85 9.78 14.84 0.48
CA ASN A 85 10.44 13.94 -0.45
C ASN A 85 9.50 13.44 -1.56
N ALA A 86 9.83 13.75 -2.80
CA ALA A 86 9.11 13.24 -3.97
C ALA A 86 9.48 11.77 -4.22
N VAL A 87 8.55 10.87 -3.91
CA VAL A 87 8.72 9.41 -4.09
C VAL A 87 7.47 8.79 -4.70
N ARG A 88 7.62 7.59 -5.25
CA ARG A 88 6.51 6.72 -5.64
C ARG A 88 6.70 5.33 -5.07
N SER A 89 5.64 4.55 -4.98
CA SER A 89 5.70 3.17 -4.48
C SER A 89 6.34 3.06 -3.08
N SER A 90 6.12 4.06 -2.23
CA SER A 90 6.50 4.07 -0.81
C SER A 90 5.60 3.13 0.00
N GLY A 91 5.91 2.97 1.28
CA GLY A 91 5.01 2.42 2.29
C GLY A 91 4.34 3.53 3.09
N SER A 92 3.28 3.20 3.81
CA SER A 92 2.60 4.12 4.72
C SER A 92 1.96 3.37 5.89
N SER A 93 1.58 4.10 6.92
CA SER A 93 0.73 3.61 8.00
C SER A 93 -0.71 3.41 7.50
N THR A 94 -1.00 2.25 6.91
CA THR A 94 -2.29 1.98 6.26
C THR A 94 -3.50 2.10 7.19
N SER A 95 -3.29 1.93 8.50
CA SER A 95 -4.28 2.17 9.56
C SER A 95 -4.15 3.55 10.22
N GLY A 96 -3.41 4.48 9.61
CA GLY A 96 -3.31 5.88 10.03
C GLY A 96 -4.58 6.66 9.74
N THR A 97 -4.57 7.93 10.08
CA THR A 97 -5.68 8.87 9.85
C THR A 97 -5.20 10.09 9.09
N GLN A 98 -6.11 10.95 8.65
CA GLN A 98 -5.78 12.23 8.02
C GLN A 98 -4.96 13.17 8.92
N THR A 99 -4.97 12.95 10.23
CA THR A 99 -4.25 13.77 11.21
C THR A 99 -3.03 13.11 11.81
N ALA A 100 -2.84 11.79 11.58
CA ALA A 100 -1.73 11.02 12.14
C ALA A 100 -1.34 9.88 11.18
N MET A 101 -0.24 10.05 10.45
CA MET A 101 0.25 9.07 9.49
C MET A 101 1.75 9.17 9.29
N VAL A 102 2.34 8.13 8.73
CA VAL A 102 3.75 8.08 8.35
C VAL A 102 3.88 7.57 6.92
N ASN A 103 4.80 8.16 6.16
CA ASN A 103 5.19 7.73 4.82
C ASN A 103 6.68 7.37 4.82
N PHE A 104 7.06 6.24 4.24
CA PHE A 104 8.43 5.74 4.34
C PHE A 104 8.87 4.96 3.10
N GLY A 105 10.17 4.99 2.84
CA GLY A 105 10.76 4.34 1.68
C GLY A 105 10.26 4.91 0.36
N GLY A 106 10.15 4.07 -0.64
CA GLY A 106 9.77 4.46 -2.00
C GLY A 106 10.96 4.59 -2.92
N ILE A 107 10.72 4.98 -4.15
CA ILE A 107 11.77 5.21 -5.14
C ILE A 107 11.80 6.69 -5.53
N ALA A 108 12.99 7.29 -5.40
CA ALA A 108 13.26 8.66 -5.81
C ALA A 108 13.56 8.77 -7.32
N ALA A 109 13.81 9.98 -7.78
CA ALA A 109 14.19 10.25 -9.18
C ALA A 109 15.54 9.62 -9.57
N SER A 110 16.42 9.35 -8.60
CA SER A 110 17.68 8.62 -8.78
C SER A 110 17.47 7.16 -9.27
N GLY A 111 16.27 6.62 -9.11
CA GLY A 111 15.97 5.22 -9.39
C GLY A 111 16.33 4.25 -8.26
N THR A 112 16.79 4.78 -7.12
CA THR A 112 17.15 4.00 -5.93
C THR A 112 16.03 3.98 -4.90
N GLY A 113 15.99 2.92 -4.09
CA GLY A 113 15.09 2.83 -2.94
C GLY A 113 15.53 3.77 -1.82
N GLU A 114 14.57 4.49 -1.24
CA GLU A 114 14.79 5.45 -0.16
C GLU A 114 14.67 4.79 1.22
N THR A 115 15.42 5.32 2.19
CA THR A 115 15.28 4.98 3.62
C THR A 115 14.45 5.99 4.39
N THR A 116 14.10 7.10 3.77
CA THR A 116 13.45 8.25 4.42
C THR A 116 12.11 7.87 5.05
N THR A 117 11.83 8.48 6.18
CA THR A 117 10.53 8.41 6.86
C THR A 117 10.07 9.83 7.19
N GLU A 118 8.83 10.13 6.85
CA GLU A 118 8.19 11.41 7.17
C GLU A 118 6.91 11.15 7.96
N SER A 119 6.79 11.82 9.10
CA SER A 119 5.65 11.74 10.01
C SER A 119 4.78 12.98 9.91
N TRP A 120 3.46 12.80 9.85
CA TRP A 120 2.44 13.85 9.75
C TRP A 120 1.70 14.03 11.07
N ASN A 121 1.66 15.23 11.61
CA ASN A 121 1.02 15.54 12.90
C ASN A 121 -0.34 16.24 12.78
N GLY A 122 -0.93 16.26 11.58
CA GLY A 122 -2.18 16.98 11.27
C GLY A 122 -1.97 18.38 10.68
N SER A 123 -0.73 18.93 10.72
CA SER A 123 -0.42 20.25 10.17
C SER A 123 0.87 20.31 9.36
N SER A 124 1.88 19.53 9.72
CA SER A 124 3.18 19.53 9.04
C SER A 124 3.78 18.12 8.93
N TRP A 125 4.58 17.92 7.88
CA TRP A 125 5.44 16.74 7.72
C TRP A 125 6.79 17.02 8.38
N THR A 126 7.29 16.06 9.14
CA THR A 126 8.61 16.12 9.77
C THR A 126 9.38 14.84 9.49
N SER A 127 10.68 14.96 9.23
CA SER A 127 11.56 13.80 9.09
C SER A 127 11.62 13.03 10.41
N SER A 128 11.65 11.70 10.30
CA SER A 128 11.75 10.78 11.43
C SER A 128 12.86 9.76 11.18
N GLY A 129 13.02 8.78 12.07
CA GLY A 129 14.04 7.74 11.96
C GLY A 129 13.99 7.02 10.61
N ALA A 130 15.12 6.92 9.94
CA ALA A 130 15.24 6.25 8.65
C ALA A 130 15.18 4.73 8.78
N MET A 131 14.64 4.04 7.77
CA MET A 131 14.74 2.59 7.62
C MET A 131 16.21 2.17 7.45
N SER A 132 16.56 0.94 7.84
CA SER A 132 17.90 0.40 7.63
C SER A 132 18.18 0.08 6.17
N THR A 133 17.15 -0.28 5.41
CA THR A 133 17.27 -0.68 4.00
C THR A 133 16.35 0.15 3.12
N GLY A 134 16.93 0.92 2.20
CA GLY A 134 16.18 1.69 1.20
C GLY A 134 15.50 0.75 0.20
N ARG A 135 14.17 0.87 0.08
CA ARG A 135 13.35 -0.03 -0.76
C ARG A 135 12.01 0.57 -1.15
N TYR A 136 11.46 0.07 -2.22
CA TYR A 136 10.17 0.49 -2.79
C TYR A 136 9.29 -0.71 -3.13
N ARG A 137 8.00 -0.46 -3.42
CA ARG A 137 6.99 -1.51 -3.63
C ARG A 137 6.94 -2.51 -2.47
N LEU A 138 7.22 -2.02 -1.29
CA LEU A 138 7.20 -2.79 -0.05
C LEU A 138 5.76 -2.95 0.44
N GLY A 139 5.53 -4.00 1.22
CA GLY A 139 4.32 -4.11 2.01
C GLY A 139 4.38 -3.18 3.22
N SER A 140 3.23 -2.71 3.66
CA SER A 140 3.14 -1.80 4.79
C SER A 140 1.85 -2.00 5.58
N ALA A 141 1.92 -1.79 6.90
CA ALA A 141 0.79 -1.89 7.81
C ALA A 141 0.97 -0.97 9.01
N GLY A 142 -0.08 -0.79 9.82
CA GLY A 142 0.01 -0.14 11.12
C GLY A 142 -0.38 1.33 11.13
N THR A 143 -0.03 1.99 12.24
CA THR A 143 -0.35 3.38 12.56
C THR A 143 0.90 4.27 12.53
N GLN A 144 0.74 5.57 12.74
CA GLN A 144 1.87 6.52 12.82
C GLN A 144 2.91 6.12 13.88
N GLY A 145 2.48 5.68 15.06
CA GLY A 145 3.36 5.30 16.16
C GLY A 145 3.80 3.84 16.17
N ALA A 146 3.24 3.01 15.27
CA ALA A 146 3.50 1.58 15.18
C ALA A 146 3.28 1.11 13.73
N ALA A 147 4.24 1.39 12.85
CA ALA A 147 4.19 0.99 11.44
C ALA A 147 5.08 -0.22 11.19
N LEU A 148 4.74 -0.99 10.17
CA LEU A 148 5.48 -2.16 9.70
C LEU A 148 5.84 -1.99 8.23
N ALA A 149 7.10 -2.25 7.88
CA ALA A 149 7.62 -2.29 6.52
C ALA A 149 8.17 -3.69 6.22
N TYR A 150 7.72 -4.34 5.16
CA TYR A 150 8.17 -5.70 4.83
C TYR A 150 8.30 -5.94 3.34
N GLY A 151 9.22 -6.83 2.98
CA GLY A 151 9.51 -7.14 1.59
C GLY A 151 9.97 -5.90 0.80
N GLY A 152 9.59 -5.84 -0.46
CA GLY A 152 9.96 -4.73 -1.34
C GLY A 152 11.15 -5.06 -2.24
N TYR A 153 11.61 -4.04 -2.97
CA TYR A 153 12.73 -4.13 -3.88
C TYR A 153 13.75 -3.02 -3.59
N SER A 154 15.03 -3.39 -3.61
CA SER A 154 16.17 -2.49 -3.55
C SER A 154 17.02 -2.73 -4.80
N THR A 155 18.19 -3.32 -4.68
CA THR A 155 18.95 -3.91 -5.81
C THR A 155 18.50 -5.34 -6.12
N SER A 156 17.79 -5.94 -5.18
CA SER A 156 17.16 -7.26 -5.26
C SER A 156 15.85 -7.27 -4.49
N ARG A 157 15.09 -8.35 -4.62
CA ARG A 157 13.89 -8.60 -3.80
C ARG A 157 14.29 -8.77 -2.35
N GLN A 158 13.47 -8.23 -1.45
CA GLN A 158 13.74 -8.22 -0.02
C GLN A 158 12.76 -9.15 0.72
N SER A 159 13.27 -9.82 1.76
CA SER A 159 12.45 -10.47 2.78
C SER A 159 12.43 -9.68 4.09
N VAL A 160 13.22 -8.63 4.19
CA VAL A 160 13.42 -7.84 5.41
C VAL A 160 12.11 -7.26 5.90
N THR A 161 11.89 -7.37 7.22
CA THR A 161 10.83 -6.67 7.96
C THR A 161 11.46 -5.69 8.92
N GLU A 162 10.89 -4.51 9.00
CA GLU A 162 11.28 -3.47 9.96
C GLU A 162 10.03 -2.94 10.67
N GLU A 163 10.16 -2.71 11.97
CA GLU A 163 9.13 -2.22 12.88
C GLU A 163 9.46 -0.81 13.33
N TYR A 164 8.49 0.09 13.21
CA TYR A 164 8.59 1.49 13.63
C TYR A 164 7.87 1.73 14.94
N ASN A 165 8.54 2.36 15.90
CA ASN A 165 7.97 2.66 17.21
C ASN A 165 7.54 4.13 17.39
N GLY A 166 7.38 4.86 16.31
CA GLY A 166 7.08 6.30 16.32
C GLY A 166 8.32 7.20 16.23
N SER A 167 9.53 6.64 16.35
CA SER A 167 10.80 7.38 16.30
C SER A 167 11.88 6.68 15.48
N ILE A 168 12.05 5.39 15.64
CA ILE A 168 13.10 4.59 15.00
C ILE A 168 12.54 3.30 14.43
N TRP A 169 13.25 2.75 13.45
CA TRP A 169 13.00 1.43 12.88
C TRP A 169 13.94 0.39 13.53
N THR A 170 13.39 -0.78 13.82
CA THR A 170 14.12 -1.95 14.33
C THR A 170 13.79 -3.16 13.48
N GLY A 171 14.72 -4.12 13.37
CA GLY A 171 14.49 -5.34 12.61
C GLY A 171 13.44 -6.24 13.27
N GLY A 172 12.48 -6.74 12.48
CA GLY A 172 11.54 -7.79 12.84
C GLY A 172 11.86 -9.12 12.15
N GLY A 173 11.02 -10.14 12.35
CA GLY A 173 11.15 -11.43 11.66
C GLY A 173 10.93 -11.29 10.15
N ASN A 174 11.81 -11.88 9.35
CA ASN A 174 11.75 -11.76 7.89
C ASN A 174 10.67 -12.64 7.25
N LEU A 175 10.16 -12.22 6.09
CA LEU A 175 9.33 -13.06 5.22
C LEU A 175 10.04 -14.37 4.88
N GLY A 176 9.29 -15.45 4.77
CA GLY A 176 9.80 -16.75 4.30
C GLY A 176 10.29 -16.70 2.86
N THR A 177 9.76 -15.78 2.06
CA THR A 177 10.17 -15.60 0.66
C THR A 177 10.29 -14.12 0.30
N ALA A 178 11.45 -13.73 -0.21
CA ALA A 178 11.70 -12.36 -0.68
C ALA A 178 10.80 -12.01 -1.88
N ARG A 179 10.00 -10.94 -1.77
CA ARG A 179 9.08 -10.50 -2.81
C ARG A 179 8.66 -9.02 -2.66
N TYR A 180 8.08 -8.45 -3.72
CA TYR A 180 7.62 -7.07 -3.75
C TYR A 180 6.27 -6.92 -4.47
N GLY A 181 5.61 -5.77 -4.28
CA GLY A 181 4.41 -5.41 -5.02
C GLY A 181 3.19 -6.28 -4.70
N GLY A 182 3.14 -6.88 -3.53
CA GLY A 182 1.97 -7.59 -3.03
C GLY A 182 0.98 -6.66 -2.34
N GLY A 183 -0.25 -7.15 -2.14
CA GLY A 183 -1.26 -6.49 -1.33
C GLY A 183 -0.93 -6.58 0.15
N SER A 184 -1.29 -5.57 0.90
CA SER A 184 -0.99 -5.42 2.33
C SER A 184 -2.25 -5.10 3.12
N ALA A 185 -2.38 -5.70 4.31
CA ALA A 185 -3.46 -5.41 5.26
C ALA A 185 -2.99 -5.61 6.70
N GLY A 186 -3.66 -5.00 7.65
CA GLY A 186 -3.43 -5.23 9.08
C GLY A 186 -2.73 -4.10 9.82
N ILE A 187 -2.15 -4.46 10.96
CA ILE A 187 -1.41 -3.58 11.87
C ILE A 187 0.00 -4.13 12.10
N GLN A 188 0.84 -3.40 12.84
CA GLN A 188 2.23 -3.79 13.09
C GLN A 188 2.37 -5.20 13.68
N THR A 189 1.52 -5.58 14.61
CA THR A 189 1.56 -6.88 15.31
C THR A 189 0.69 -7.97 14.67
N ALA A 190 -0.01 -7.65 13.57
CA ALA A 190 -0.87 -8.59 12.86
C ALA A 190 -1.06 -8.11 11.42
N ALA A 191 -0.16 -8.52 10.52
CA ALA A 191 -0.15 -8.08 9.12
C ALA A 191 -0.27 -9.24 8.13
N LEU A 192 -0.74 -8.92 6.91
CA LEU A 192 -0.75 -9.82 5.76
C LEU A 192 0.11 -9.26 4.65
N PHE A 193 0.86 -10.16 3.98
CA PHE A 193 1.44 -9.89 2.69
C PHE A 193 0.92 -10.90 1.67
N ILE A 194 0.20 -10.41 0.68
CA ILE A 194 -0.62 -11.21 -0.22
C ILE A 194 -0.04 -11.12 -1.63
N ALA A 195 0.29 -12.25 -2.23
CA ALA A 195 0.81 -12.34 -3.59
C ALA A 195 2.15 -11.58 -3.77
N GLY A 196 2.31 -10.82 -4.84
CA GLY A 196 3.54 -10.09 -5.18
C GLY A 196 4.43 -10.84 -6.16
N GLU A 197 5.63 -10.34 -6.41
CA GLU A 197 6.58 -10.91 -7.37
C GLU A 197 7.78 -11.53 -6.67
N GLN A 198 8.03 -12.81 -6.97
CA GLN A 198 9.14 -13.60 -6.41
C GLN A 198 10.26 -13.85 -7.41
N ASN A 199 9.95 -14.05 -8.69
CA ASN A 199 10.91 -14.40 -9.74
C ASN A 199 10.70 -13.55 -11.00
N PHE A 200 11.79 -13.07 -11.59
CA PHE A 200 11.79 -12.41 -12.90
C PHE A 200 12.30 -13.38 -13.97
N PRO A 201 11.70 -13.48 -15.17
CA PRO A 201 10.68 -12.59 -15.67
C PRO A 201 9.25 -13.11 -15.46
N THR A 202 8.58 -12.85 -14.38
CA THR A 202 7.12 -12.89 -14.39
C THR A 202 6.37 -14.16 -13.98
N THR A 203 6.68 -14.75 -12.82
CA THR A 203 5.65 -15.57 -12.19
C THR A 203 5.13 -14.84 -10.95
N PRO A 204 3.98 -14.18 -11.02
CA PRO A 204 3.38 -13.59 -9.83
C PRO A 204 3.15 -14.69 -8.78
N SER A 205 3.47 -14.37 -7.54
CA SER A 205 3.28 -15.30 -6.43
C SER A 205 1.82 -15.48 -6.09
N VAL A 206 1.47 -16.68 -5.64
CA VAL A 206 0.19 -16.97 -4.98
C VAL A 206 0.31 -16.95 -3.46
N ALA A 207 1.53 -16.79 -2.94
CA ALA A 207 1.82 -16.92 -1.51
C ALA A 207 1.14 -15.82 -0.69
N VAL A 208 0.63 -16.23 0.46
CA VAL A 208 0.17 -15.34 1.52
C VAL A 208 1.01 -15.64 2.75
N GLU A 209 1.51 -14.62 3.40
CA GLU A 209 2.16 -14.73 4.70
C GLU A 209 1.48 -13.83 5.71
N GLN A 210 1.41 -14.30 6.96
CA GLN A 210 0.82 -13.60 8.09
C GLN A 210 1.89 -13.32 9.14
N TYR A 211 1.92 -12.10 9.63
CA TYR A 211 2.80 -11.65 10.72
C TYR A 211 2.05 -11.65 12.03
N ASP A 212 2.67 -12.21 13.07
CA ASP A 212 2.11 -12.31 14.42
C ASP A 212 2.69 -11.28 15.41
N GLY A 213 3.50 -10.33 14.92
CA GLY A 213 4.25 -9.38 15.72
C GLY A 213 5.69 -9.83 16.03
N THR A 214 6.09 -11.02 15.57
CA THR A 214 7.44 -11.56 15.79
C THR A 214 7.96 -12.27 14.53
N SER A 215 7.11 -13.06 13.88
CA SER A 215 7.48 -13.91 12.75
C SER A 215 6.40 -13.96 11.69
N TRP A 216 6.80 -14.36 10.47
CA TRP A 216 5.89 -14.62 9.36
C TRP A 216 5.62 -16.12 9.23
N ALA A 217 4.36 -16.46 9.11
CA ALA A 217 3.90 -17.83 8.85
C ALA A 217 3.14 -17.87 7.51
N ALA A 218 3.27 -18.99 6.79
CA ALA A 218 2.53 -19.20 5.55
C ALA A 218 1.02 -19.28 5.83
N GLY A 219 0.24 -18.53 5.08
CA GLY A 219 -1.22 -18.57 5.05
C GLY A 219 -1.75 -19.30 3.81
N THR A 220 -3.08 -19.34 3.68
CA THR A 220 -3.73 -19.93 2.50
C THR A 220 -3.47 -19.08 1.26
N SER A 221 -2.91 -19.69 0.21
CA SER A 221 -2.56 -19.04 -1.04
C SER A 221 -3.78 -18.46 -1.78
N VAL A 222 -3.57 -17.38 -2.52
CA VAL A 222 -4.59 -16.87 -3.46
C VAL A 222 -4.73 -17.81 -4.66
N PRO A 223 -5.93 -17.92 -5.26
CA PRO A 223 -6.15 -18.81 -6.40
C PRO A 223 -5.32 -18.45 -7.64
N THR A 224 -4.98 -17.18 -7.80
CA THR A 224 -4.24 -16.67 -8.97
C THR A 224 -3.15 -15.71 -8.51
N GLY A 225 -1.93 -15.95 -8.98
CA GLY A 225 -0.79 -15.08 -8.70
C GLY A 225 -0.99 -13.67 -9.29
N LYS A 226 -0.63 -12.69 -8.51
CA LYS A 226 -0.74 -11.26 -8.84
C LYS A 226 0.48 -10.50 -8.35
N ASN A 227 0.88 -9.46 -9.09
CA ASN A 227 1.84 -8.47 -8.62
C ASN A 227 1.28 -7.05 -8.78
N MET A 228 1.92 -6.06 -8.16
CA MET A 228 1.45 -4.66 -8.16
C MET A 228 0.01 -4.52 -7.67
N THR A 229 -0.36 -5.32 -6.69
CA THR A 229 -1.70 -5.32 -6.10
C THR A 229 -1.80 -4.30 -4.96
N ASN A 230 -3.04 -3.98 -4.64
CA ASN A 230 -3.40 -3.17 -3.49
C ASN A 230 -4.07 -4.05 -2.43
N GLY A 231 -4.05 -3.60 -1.20
CA GLY A 231 -4.74 -4.25 -0.11
C GLY A 231 -5.41 -3.26 0.82
N ALA A 232 -6.37 -3.74 1.60
CA ALA A 232 -7.07 -3.00 2.64
C ALA A 232 -7.60 -3.98 3.69
N GLY A 233 -7.91 -3.48 4.89
CA GLY A 233 -8.54 -4.26 5.95
C GLY A 233 -7.58 -4.78 7.01
N THR A 234 -7.98 -5.87 7.67
CA THR A 234 -7.24 -6.53 8.76
C THR A 234 -6.81 -7.94 8.35
N THR A 235 -6.03 -8.62 9.19
CA THR A 235 -5.67 -10.04 8.96
C THR A 235 -6.88 -10.98 8.91
N ALA A 236 -7.96 -10.65 9.62
CA ALA A 236 -9.18 -11.44 9.66
C ALA A 236 -10.19 -11.07 8.55
N ALA A 237 -10.06 -9.87 7.98
CA ALA A 237 -10.98 -9.34 6.97
C ALA A 237 -10.20 -8.42 6.02
N ALA A 238 -9.44 -9.02 5.10
CA ALA A 238 -8.64 -8.30 4.12
C ALA A 238 -9.24 -8.36 2.73
N LEU A 239 -8.90 -7.33 1.95
CA LEU A 239 -9.23 -7.21 0.54
C LEU A 239 -7.92 -7.08 -0.25
N MET A 240 -7.78 -7.83 -1.35
CA MET A 240 -6.74 -7.63 -2.36
C MET A 240 -7.39 -7.38 -3.72
N PHE A 241 -6.93 -6.39 -4.45
CA PHE A 241 -7.50 -6.02 -5.75
C PHE A 241 -6.46 -5.37 -6.68
N GLY A 242 -6.83 -5.30 -7.95
CA GLY A 242 -5.97 -4.76 -9.01
C GLY A 242 -4.78 -5.66 -9.36
N GLY A 243 -3.70 -5.06 -9.84
CA GLY A 243 -2.45 -5.73 -10.16
C GLY A 243 -2.35 -6.31 -11.55
N LEU A 244 -1.24 -7.01 -11.79
CA LEU A 244 -0.90 -7.66 -13.05
C LEU A 244 -0.92 -9.19 -12.90
N PRO A 245 -1.39 -9.96 -13.87
CA PRO A 245 -2.08 -9.50 -15.10
C PRO A 245 -3.38 -8.74 -14.77
N HIS A 246 -3.73 -7.78 -15.62
CA HIS A 246 -4.93 -6.96 -15.41
C HIS A 246 -6.19 -7.82 -15.42
N THR A 247 -6.93 -7.80 -14.33
CA THR A 247 -8.25 -8.44 -14.20
C THR A 247 -9.11 -7.60 -13.26
N ASN A 248 -10.41 -7.76 -13.35
CA ASN A 248 -11.38 -7.16 -12.41
C ASN A 248 -11.55 -8.01 -11.14
N ALA A 249 -10.67 -9.00 -10.90
CA ALA A 249 -10.78 -9.87 -9.74
C ALA A 249 -10.42 -9.11 -8.46
N THR A 250 -11.26 -9.28 -7.47
CA THR A 250 -11.05 -8.87 -6.08
C THR A 250 -11.08 -10.13 -5.22
N PHE A 251 -10.15 -10.24 -4.28
CA PHE A 251 -10.06 -11.38 -3.36
C PHE A 251 -10.35 -10.90 -1.95
N GLU A 252 -11.29 -11.57 -1.30
CA GLU A 252 -11.65 -11.33 0.10
C GLU A 252 -11.08 -12.43 0.97
N PHE A 253 -10.48 -12.05 2.09
CA PHE A 253 -9.94 -12.94 3.10
C PHE A 253 -10.85 -12.89 4.34
N THR A 254 -11.28 -14.05 4.82
CA THR A 254 -12.15 -14.20 5.99
C THR A 254 -11.46 -15.06 7.06
N GLY A 255 -10.47 -14.47 7.74
CA GLY A 255 -9.67 -15.18 8.76
C GLY A 255 -8.77 -16.27 8.17
N ALA A 256 -8.67 -17.41 8.84
CA ALA A 256 -7.80 -18.54 8.44
C ALA A 256 -8.32 -19.35 7.24
N GLY A 257 -9.44 -18.96 6.63
CA GLY A 257 -10.05 -19.63 5.49
C GLY A 257 -9.38 -19.32 4.15
N ALA A 258 -9.74 -20.08 3.11
CA ALA A 258 -9.34 -19.79 1.74
C ALA A 258 -9.94 -18.45 1.28
N PRO A 259 -9.19 -17.61 0.55
CA PRO A 259 -9.71 -16.37 0.03
C PRO A 259 -10.87 -16.63 -0.95
N LEU A 260 -11.96 -15.91 -0.77
CA LEU A 260 -13.09 -15.94 -1.67
C LEU A 260 -12.80 -15.02 -2.87
N THR A 261 -12.90 -15.57 -4.07
CA THR A 261 -12.79 -14.78 -5.30
C THR A 261 -14.14 -14.14 -5.59
N LYS A 262 -14.18 -12.80 -5.62
CA LYS A 262 -15.30 -12.05 -6.21
C LYS A 262 -14.85 -11.44 -7.51
N THR A 263 -15.48 -11.82 -8.61
CA THR A 263 -15.32 -11.11 -9.87
C THR A 263 -16.30 -9.96 -9.87
N ILE A 264 -15.79 -8.75 -9.81
CA ILE A 264 -16.62 -7.54 -9.80
C ILE A 264 -16.73 -7.06 -11.24
N ALA A 265 -17.96 -7.03 -11.76
CA ALA A 265 -18.23 -6.40 -13.04
C ALA A 265 -17.98 -4.89 -12.91
N THR A 266 -17.16 -4.34 -13.76
CA THR A 266 -17.04 -2.88 -13.93
C THR A 266 -18.29 -2.41 -14.67
N SER A 267 -19.01 -1.49 -14.09
CA SER A 267 -20.05 -0.72 -14.77
C SER A 267 -19.42 0.26 -15.75
#